data_6c7f34ed4c40f3b45f5400a9d0b42453
#
_entry.id   6c7f34ed4c40f3b45f5400a9d0b42453
#
_cell.length_a   1.000
_cell.length_b   1.000
_cell.length_c   1.000
_cell.angle_alpha   90.00
_cell.angle_beta   90.00
_cell.angle_gamma   90.00
#
_symmetry.space_group_name_H-M   'P 1'
#
loop_
_entity.id
_entity.type
_entity.pdbx_description
1 polymer ?
#
loop_
_entity_poly.entity_id
_entity_poly.type
_entity_poly.pdbx_seq_one_letter_code
_entity_poly.pdbx_strand_id
1 'polypeptide(L)'
;MTTNRNLLIQWAAALCAAFALTMASAFAQPADKLTEEEAHQIGIEAVVYGFPLVIVDLTEQVQTNVAEPEEGGHAPVNQFSNFFKYPTAAYTAVVRMNVDTLYSFAWLDLSKEPMVLSVPDTHGRYYLMPVIDAWSNVVGSPGKRTTGTEPGNFAIVGPNWTGTLPEGVKEVKSPTNTAMIAGRTQANGPPDYAVVNAIQKQYKLAPLSAFGKPYSPPKGTVDPKIDMKTPPVDQVSRMSAAVFFNKLAQLMKSNPPPAADAPVLAKLAKIGIVPGENFDMTKLDPAVARGLEKSVQSAMADLQAAAKKTGVPVNGWNIPPMNVANFGTDYGLRAVIAAVGLGANIAQDAIYPNAFLDGEGKPLSGANRYVLHFDKGDMPPANAFWSVTMYNAQSFFVANPINRYNIAAWMPLKYNADGSLDIYIQRDSPGKEKVSNWLPASQGEFSVTMRIYWPKESMLDGSWKPPGIQQVK
;
A
#
# COMPACT_ATOMS: atom_id res chain seq x y z
N MET A 1 19.05 -80.16 -28.65
CA MET A 1 18.72 -78.74 -28.79
C MET A 1 18.30 -78.10 -27.47
N THR A 2 19.06 -78.21 -26.38
CA THR A 2 18.70 -77.75 -25.03
C THR A 2 19.86 -77.09 -24.29
N THR A 3 20.83 -76.50 -24.94
CA THR A 3 22.04 -75.95 -24.29
C THR A 3 22.24 -74.46 -24.45
N ASN A 4 21.31 -73.72 -25.18
CA ASN A 4 21.50 -72.27 -25.41
C ASN A 4 20.56 -71.34 -24.69
N ARG A 5 19.63 -71.89 -23.85
CA ARG A 5 18.66 -71.04 -23.13
C ARG A 5 19.17 -70.58 -21.75
N ASN A 6 20.13 -71.30 -21.16
CA ASN A 6 20.61 -70.95 -19.80
C ASN A 6 21.78 -69.91 -19.81
N LEU A 7 22.51 -69.77 -20.92
CA LEU A 7 23.55 -68.74 -21.02
C LEU A 7 22.95 -67.32 -21.18
N LEU A 8 21.86 -67.16 -21.91
CA LEU A 8 21.20 -65.86 -22.09
C LEU A 8 20.54 -65.34 -20.82
N ILE A 9 20.06 -66.20 -19.92
CA ILE A 9 19.46 -65.79 -18.65
C ILE A 9 20.55 -65.34 -17.64
N GLN A 10 21.72 -65.94 -17.67
CA GLN A 10 22.85 -65.54 -16.80
C GLN A 10 23.46 -64.19 -17.17
N TRP A 11 23.50 -63.84 -18.48
CA TRP A 11 23.98 -62.53 -18.93
C TRP A 11 22.97 -61.39 -18.67
N ALA A 12 21.69 -61.68 -18.74
CA ALA A 12 20.63 -60.68 -18.40
C ALA A 12 20.61 -60.38 -16.87
N ALA A 13 20.84 -61.36 -16.02
CA ALA A 13 20.91 -61.16 -14.57
C ALA A 13 22.17 -60.38 -14.13
N ALA A 14 23.33 -60.60 -14.82
CA ALA A 14 24.55 -59.86 -14.52
C ALA A 14 24.49 -58.37 -14.98
N LEU A 15 23.80 -58.09 -16.09
CA LEU A 15 23.60 -56.70 -16.55
C LEU A 15 22.61 -55.93 -15.67
N CYS A 16 21.55 -56.57 -15.15
CA CYS A 16 20.63 -55.90 -14.24
C CYS A 16 21.25 -55.65 -12.86
N ALA A 17 22.14 -56.50 -12.35
CA ALA A 17 22.86 -56.29 -11.10
C ALA A 17 23.91 -55.14 -11.22
N ALA A 18 24.60 -55.03 -12.36
CA ALA A 18 25.56 -53.95 -12.62
C ALA A 18 24.88 -52.59 -12.82
N PHE A 19 23.65 -52.56 -13.37
CA PHE A 19 22.87 -51.34 -13.55
C PHE A 19 22.20 -50.90 -12.23
N ALA A 20 21.85 -51.82 -11.34
CA ALA A 20 21.32 -51.50 -10.02
C ALA A 20 22.38 -50.99 -9.03
N LEU A 21 23.66 -51.42 -9.17
CA LEU A 21 24.75 -50.88 -8.35
C LEU A 21 25.29 -49.51 -8.83
N THR A 22 25.09 -49.16 -10.10
CA THR A 22 25.45 -47.82 -10.61
C THR A 22 24.35 -46.77 -10.38
N MET A 23 23.12 -47.16 -10.09
CA MET A 23 22.04 -46.22 -9.75
C MET A 23 21.97 -45.95 -8.25
N ALA A 24 22.59 -46.72 -7.39
CA ALA A 24 22.61 -46.53 -5.94
C ALA A 24 23.70 -45.54 -5.46
N SER A 25 24.59 -45.06 -6.33
CA SER A 25 25.59 -44.04 -6.06
C SER A 25 25.24 -42.67 -6.67
N ALA A 26 24.04 -42.55 -7.21
CA ALA A 26 23.50 -41.24 -7.61
C ALA A 26 22.92 -40.56 -6.39
N PHE A 27 23.80 -39.94 -5.56
CA PHE A 27 23.66 -38.64 -5.02
C PHE A 27 22.71 -38.44 -3.82
N ALA A 28 23.25 -38.64 -2.66
CA ALA A 28 23.23 -37.55 -1.75
C ALA A 28 24.46 -36.65 -2.01
N GLN A 29 24.41 -35.71 -2.96
CA GLN A 29 25.25 -34.55 -2.85
C GLN A 29 24.97 -33.95 -1.47
N PRO A 30 25.98 -33.67 -0.62
CA PRO A 30 25.76 -32.87 0.58
C PRO A 30 25.10 -31.59 0.07
N ALA A 31 23.93 -31.23 0.63
CA ALA A 31 23.34 -29.95 0.35
C ALA A 31 24.46 -28.92 0.55
N ASP A 32 24.89 -28.25 -0.54
CA ASP A 32 25.97 -27.27 -0.47
C ASP A 32 25.64 -26.33 0.68
N LYS A 33 26.52 -26.26 1.70
CA LYS A 33 26.35 -25.35 2.81
C LYS A 33 26.32 -23.95 2.27
N LEU A 34 25.28 -23.18 2.63
CA LEU A 34 25.22 -21.77 2.25
C LEU A 34 26.48 -21.04 2.73
N THR A 35 27.07 -20.30 1.84
CA THR A 35 28.13 -19.33 2.18
C THR A 35 27.53 -18.13 2.94
N GLU A 36 28.37 -17.38 3.60
CA GLU A 36 27.97 -16.14 4.28
C GLU A 36 27.34 -15.13 3.30
N GLU A 37 27.89 -15.00 2.09
CA GLU A 37 27.36 -14.11 1.05
C GLU A 37 25.99 -14.57 0.53
N GLU A 38 25.83 -15.86 0.23
CA GLU A 38 24.54 -16.42 -0.19
C GLU A 38 23.46 -16.23 0.89
N ALA A 39 23.83 -16.45 2.16
CA ALA A 39 22.93 -16.21 3.27
C ALA A 39 22.55 -14.72 3.39
N HIS A 40 23.50 -13.81 3.15
CA HIS A 40 23.24 -12.38 3.14
C HIS A 40 22.25 -11.98 2.05
N GLN A 41 22.41 -12.48 0.83
CA GLN A 41 21.49 -12.21 -0.28
C GLN A 41 20.10 -12.77 -0.01
N ILE A 42 20.00 -14.02 0.47
CA ILE A 42 18.69 -14.58 0.87
C ILE A 42 18.08 -13.78 2.03
N GLY A 43 18.90 -13.30 2.95
CA GLY A 43 18.45 -12.43 4.06
C GLY A 43 17.86 -11.10 3.56
N ILE A 44 18.49 -10.45 2.58
CA ILE A 44 17.94 -9.24 1.93
C ILE A 44 16.59 -9.57 1.24
N GLU A 45 16.54 -10.65 0.44
CA GLU A 45 15.28 -11.09 -0.18
C GLU A 45 14.19 -11.37 0.87
N ALA A 46 14.54 -12.00 1.99
CA ALA A 46 13.61 -12.28 3.09
C ALA A 46 13.07 -11.01 3.74
N VAL A 47 13.92 -9.98 3.91
CA VAL A 47 13.46 -8.67 4.42
C VAL A 47 12.53 -8.01 3.41
N VAL A 48 12.92 -7.91 2.13
CA VAL A 48 12.07 -7.34 1.08
C VAL A 48 10.72 -8.06 1.00
N TYR A 49 10.73 -9.39 1.04
CA TYR A 49 9.50 -10.20 1.06
C TYR A 49 8.63 -9.91 2.28
N GLY A 50 9.22 -9.93 3.47
CA GLY A 50 8.50 -9.85 4.76
C GLY A 50 8.20 -8.43 5.23
N PHE A 51 8.87 -7.42 4.68
CA PHE A 51 8.72 -6.03 5.10
C PHE A 51 7.25 -5.55 5.14
N PRO A 52 6.41 -5.82 4.10
CA PRO A 52 5.01 -5.42 4.15
C PRO A 52 4.25 -5.98 5.34
N LEU A 53 4.45 -7.26 5.66
CA LEU A 53 3.77 -7.91 6.78
C LEU A 53 4.22 -7.35 8.14
N VAL A 54 5.53 -7.10 8.30
CA VAL A 54 6.10 -6.55 9.54
C VAL A 54 5.69 -5.10 9.76
N ILE A 55 5.70 -4.26 8.70
CA ILE A 55 5.31 -2.85 8.82
C ILE A 55 3.80 -2.69 9.06
N VAL A 56 2.96 -3.54 8.47
CA VAL A 56 1.52 -3.59 8.73
C VAL A 56 1.24 -3.87 10.19
N ASP A 57 1.88 -4.91 10.76
CA ASP A 57 1.72 -5.27 12.17
C ASP A 57 2.18 -4.15 13.13
N LEU A 58 3.32 -3.51 12.86
CA LEU A 58 3.78 -2.38 13.69
C LEU A 58 2.87 -1.16 13.58
N THR A 59 2.35 -0.89 12.37
CA THR A 59 1.44 0.22 12.15
C THR A 59 0.10 -0.05 12.85
N GLU A 60 -0.41 -1.28 12.76
CA GLU A 60 -1.58 -1.71 13.53
C GLU A 60 -1.37 -1.49 15.02
N GLN A 61 -0.27 -1.99 15.60
CA GLN A 61 0.03 -1.83 17.03
C GLN A 61 0.05 -0.36 17.45
N VAL A 62 0.69 0.51 16.69
CA VAL A 62 0.75 1.96 17.00
C VAL A 62 -0.63 2.60 16.86
N GLN A 63 -1.36 2.33 15.79
CA GLN A 63 -2.63 3.00 15.53
C GLN A 63 -3.80 2.48 16.37
N THR A 64 -3.68 1.27 16.91
CA THR A 64 -4.75 0.68 17.75
C THR A 64 -4.47 0.78 19.26
N ASN A 65 -3.31 1.27 19.67
CA ASN A 65 -2.92 1.38 21.07
C ASN A 65 -3.58 2.57 21.80
N VAL A 66 -4.89 2.69 21.67
CA VAL A 66 -5.73 3.72 22.29
C VAL A 66 -6.96 3.09 22.91
N ALA A 67 -7.51 3.72 23.97
CA ALA A 67 -8.69 3.21 24.64
C ALA A 67 -10.01 3.45 23.86
N GLU A 68 -10.08 4.55 23.11
CA GLU A 68 -11.23 4.98 22.33
C GLU A 68 -10.75 5.58 21.00
N PRO A 69 -11.63 5.67 19.97
CA PRO A 69 -11.27 6.32 18.73
C PRO A 69 -10.88 7.78 18.91
N GLU A 70 -9.77 8.16 18.30
CA GLU A 70 -9.26 9.52 18.26
C GLU A 70 -9.28 10.06 16.83
N GLU A 71 -9.43 11.36 16.65
CA GLU A 71 -9.23 11.98 15.34
C GLU A 71 -7.76 11.88 14.96
N GLY A 72 -7.48 11.51 13.70
CA GLY A 72 -6.09 11.46 13.22
C GLY A 72 -5.54 10.06 12.95
N GLY A 73 -6.37 9.03 12.93
CA GLY A 73 -6.00 7.69 12.47
C GLY A 73 -5.79 6.65 13.56
N HIS A 74 -6.11 6.96 14.82
CA HIS A 74 -6.01 6.02 15.94
C HIS A 74 -7.38 5.58 16.42
N ALA A 75 -7.61 4.27 16.47
CA ALA A 75 -8.81 3.67 17.07
C ALA A 75 -8.52 2.25 17.54
N PRO A 76 -9.20 1.73 18.55
CA PRO A 76 -9.13 0.31 18.88
C PRO A 76 -9.47 -0.56 17.68
N VAL A 77 -8.95 -1.79 17.65
CA VAL A 77 -9.25 -2.78 16.61
C VAL A 77 -10.77 -2.90 16.42
N ASN A 78 -11.22 -3.04 15.17
CA ASN A 78 -12.63 -3.12 14.77
C ASN A 78 -13.44 -1.83 15.00
N GLN A 79 -12.78 -0.68 15.06
CA GLN A 79 -13.43 0.62 15.21
C GLN A 79 -12.85 1.62 14.20
N PHE A 80 -13.69 2.57 13.76
CA PHE A 80 -13.24 3.65 12.89
C PHE A 80 -12.62 4.81 13.66
N SER A 81 -11.46 5.29 13.17
CA SER A 81 -10.97 6.64 13.38
C SER A 81 -11.30 7.49 12.15
N ASN A 82 -11.84 8.66 12.33
CA ASN A 82 -12.21 9.57 11.24
C ASN A 82 -11.39 10.86 11.29
N PHE A 83 -11.02 11.36 10.12
CA PHE A 83 -10.56 12.73 9.94
C PHE A 83 -11.76 13.58 9.51
N PHE A 84 -12.17 14.52 10.35
CA PHE A 84 -13.33 15.37 10.09
C PHE A 84 -12.99 16.66 9.36
N LYS A 85 -11.72 16.91 9.12
CA LYS A 85 -11.16 18.06 8.40
C LYS A 85 -9.95 17.64 7.61
N TYR A 86 -9.58 18.42 6.62
CA TYR A 86 -8.31 18.23 5.94
C TYR A 86 -7.12 18.47 6.88
N PRO A 87 -6.03 17.72 6.73
CA PRO A 87 -4.77 18.06 7.38
C PRO A 87 -4.27 19.42 6.84
N THR A 88 -3.59 20.17 7.71
CA THR A 88 -2.99 21.46 7.37
C THR A 88 -1.47 21.34 7.21
N ALA A 89 -0.79 22.43 6.86
CA ALA A 89 0.67 22.47 6.82
C ALA A 89 1.35 22.17 8.18
N ALA A 90 0.61 22.26 9.28
CA ALA A 90 1.12 21.88 10.61
C ALA A 90 1.12 20.35 10.85
N TYR A 91 0.40 19.59 10.03
CA TYR A 91 0.33 18.14 10.16
C TYR A 91 1.52 17.49 9.41
N THR A 92 2.44 16.90 10.16
CA THR A 92 3.67 16.30 9.64
C THR A 92 3.85 14.83 10.03
N ALA A 93 2.79 14.18 10.54
CA ALA A 93 2.85 12.77 10.94
C ALA A 93 2.87 11.81 9.73
N VAL A 94 2.21 12.19 8.62
CA VAL A 94 2.14 11.40 7.38
C VAL A 94 2.47 12.29 6.19
N VAL A 95 3.38 11.81 5.33
CA VAL A 95 3.75 12.51 4.10
C VAL A 95 2.64 12.39 3.03
N ARG A 96 2.58 13.35 2.13
CA ARG A 96 1.70 13.35 0.94
C ARG A 96 0.22 13.10 1.23
N MET A 97 -0.27 13.57 2.37
CA MET A 97 -1.71 13.60 2.65
C MET A 97 -2.46 14.35 1.54
N ASN A 98 -3.74 14.03 1.32
CA ASN A 98 -4.56 14.75 0.37
C ASN A 98 -5.49 15.78 1.05
N VAL A 99 -6.02 16.71 0.28
CA VAL A 99 -7.09 17.64 0.63
C VAL A 99 -8.26 17.52 -0.37
N ASP A 100 -8.59 16.30 -0.73
CA ASP A 100 -9.64 15.93 -1.69
C ASP A 100 -10.71 15.04 -1.05
N THR A 101 -10.31 14.28 -0.01
CA THR A 101 -11.16 13.33 0.69
C THR A 101 -10.93 13.41 2.19
N LEU A 102 -11.96 13.09 2.97
CA LEU A 102 -11.82 12.84 4.40
C LEU A 102 -11.65 11.34 4.63
N TYR A 103 -10.71 10.99 5.52
CA TYR A 103 -10.34 9.60 5.77
C TYR A 103 -11.19 8.96 6.86
N SER A 104 -11.41 7.66 6.73
CA SER A 104 -11.99 6.77 7.74
C SER A 104 -11.15 5.51 7.81
N PHE A 105 -10.32 5.36 8.84
CA PHE A 105 -9.42 4.21 9.02
C PHE A 105 -9.96 3.24 10.05
N ALA A 106 -9.81 1.95 9.81
CA ALA A 106 -10.07 0.91 10.79
C ALA A 106 -9.14 -0.29 10.59
N TRP A 107 -8.57 -0.81 11.67
CA TRP A 107 -7.89 -2.08 11.70
C TRP A 107 -8.86 -3.18 12.10
N LEU A 108 -8.79 -4.34 11.44
CA LEU A 108 -9.71 -5.43 11.62
C LEU A 108 -8.96 -6.69 12.10
N ASP A 109 -9.48 -7.31 13.15
CA ASP A 109 -9.16 -8.68 13.54
C ASP A 109 -10.29 -9.60 13.06
N LEU A 110 -9.99 -10.43 12.07
CA LEU A 110 -10.90 -11.38 11.44
C LEU A 110 -10.71 -12.83 11.95
N SER A 111 -9.88 -13.00 12.98
CA SER A 111 -9.52 -14.33 13.49
C SER A 111 -10.66 -15.07 14.16
N LYS A 112 -11.65 -14.34 14.70
CA LYS A 112 -12.78 -14.90 15.44
C LYS A 112 -14.02 -15.04 14.59
N GLU A 113 -14.39 -13.96 13.92
CA GLU A 113 -15.57 -13.88 13.06
C GLU A 113 -15.44 -12.73 12.07
N PRO A 114 -16.26 -12.70 10.99
CA PRO A 114 -16.30 -11.60 10.06
C PRO A 114 -16.70 -10.28 10.72
N MET A 115 -16.14 -9.19 10.20
CA MET A 115 -16.58 -7.83 10.52
C MET A 115 -17.46 -7.29 9.40
N VAL A 116 -18.66 -6.83 9.73
CA VAL A 116 -19.59 -6.24 8.77
C VAL A 116 -19.40 -4.72 8.73
N LEU A 117 -18.94 -4.24 7.58
CA LEU A 117 -18.94 -2.83 7.23
C LEU A 117 -20.32 -2.43 6.70
N SER A 118 -21.00 -1.52 7.39
CA SER A 118 -22.23 -0.87 6.88
C SER A 118 -21.92 0.53 6.37
N VAL A 119 -22.32 0.81 5.14
CA VAL A 119 -22.14 2.09 4.45
C VAL A 119 -23.50 2.71 4.21
N PRO A 120 -23.72 4.01 4.55
CA PRO A 120 -24.98 4.69 4.26
C PRO A 120 -25.10 5.07 2.79
N ASP A 121 -26.23 5.60 2.37
CA ASP A 121 -26.35 6.33 1.12
C ASP A 121 -25.39 7.54 1.11
N THR A 122 -24.50 7.60 0.14
CA THR A 122 -23.57 8.71 -0.03
C THR A 122 -24.11 9.79 -1.01
N HIS A 123 -25.36 9.65 -1.45
CA HIS A 123 -26.07 10.59 -2.32
C HIS A 123 -25.29 10.91 -3.61
N GLY A 124 -24.79 9.87 -4.28
CA GLY A 124 -23.99 10.01 -5.50
C GLY A 124 -22.55 10.51 -5.29
N ARG A 125 -22.14 10.80 -4.05
CA ARG A 125 -20.77 11.23 -3.71
C ARG A 125 -19.78 10.10 -3.92
N TYR A 126 -18.60 10.44 -4.45
CA TYR A 126 -17.51 9.46 -4.56
C TYR A 126 -16.99 9.09 -3.16
N TYR A 127 -16.90 7.80 -2.94
CA TYR A 127 -16.23 7.21 -1.77
C TYR A 127 -15.61 5.87 -2.19
N LEU A 128 -14.67 5.41 -1.39
CA LEU A 128 -14.11 4.06 -1.47
C LEU A 128 -13.70 3.61 -0.06
N MET A 129 -13.89 2.31 0.20
CA MET A 129 -13.53 1.61 1.44
C MET A 129 -12.62 0.43 1.09
N PRO A 130 -11.39 0.67 0.60
CA PRO A 130 -10.49 -0.42 0.28
C PRO A 130 -10.18 -1.23 1.52
N VAL A 131 -10.37 -2.54 1.42
CA VAL A 131 -9.97 -3.54 2.41
C VAL A 131 -8.61 -4.04 1.99
N ILE A 132 -7.62 -3.83 2.85
CA ILE A 132 -6.21 -4.12 2.59
C ILE A 132 -5.79 -5.25 3.50
N ASP A 133 -5.22 -6.31 2.93
CA ASP A 133 -4.72 -7.46 3.69
C ASP A 133 -3.41 -7.17 4.42
N ALA A 134 -2.96 -8.09 5.27
CA ALA A 134 -1.70 -7.94 6.00
C ALA A 134 -0.45 -7.90 5.09
N TRP A 135 -0.57 -8.32 3.83
CA TRP A 135 0.47 -8.23 2.81
C TRP A 135 0.38 -6.94 1.96
N SER A 136 -0.45 -5.98 2.38
CA SER A 136 -0.62 -4.67 1.71
C SER A 136 -1.31 -4.72 0.34
N ASN A 137 -2.04 -5.81 0.01
CA ASN A 137 -2.88 -5.87 -1.19
C ASN A 137 -4.31 -5.40 -0.88
N VAL A 138 -4.93 -4.70 -1.81
CA VAL A 138 -6.37 -4.42 -1.76
C VAL A 138 -7.14 -5.67 -2.23
N VAL A 139 -7.87 -6.28 -1.31
CA VAL A 139 -8.64 -7.52 -1.56
C VAL A 139 -10.10 -7.24 -1.93
N GLY A 140 -10.57 -6.01 -1.70
CA GLY A 140 -11.88 -5.53 -2.08
C GLY A 140 -11.96 -4.03 -1.83
N SER A 141 -12.78 -3.33 -2.61
CA SER A 141 -12.92 -1.88 -2.47
C SER A 141 -14.39 -1.48 -2.65
N PRO A 142 -15.27 -1.72 -1.64
CA PRO A 142 -16.61 -1.15 -1.65
C PRO A 142 -16.55 0.35 -1.88
N GLY A 143 -17.35 0.88 -2.80
CA GLY A 143 -17.29 2.29 -3.15
C GLY A 143 -18.07 2.61 -4.41
N LYS A 144 -18.14 3.87 -4.78
CA LYS A 144 -18.93 4.33 -5.94
C LYS A 144 -18.63 3.54 -7.21
N ARG A 145 -17.37 3.21 -7.46
CA ARG A 145 -16.96 2.46 -8.67
C ARG A 145 -17.45 1.02 -8.66
N THR A 146 -17.43 0.34 -7.53
CA THR A 146 -17.63 -1.11 -7.44
C THR A 146 -19.02 -1.52 -6.97
N THR A 147 -19.61 -0.74 -6.06
CA THR A 147 -20.86 -1.10 -5.37
C THR A 147 -21.95 -0.03 -5.45
N GLY A 148 -21.64 1.12 -6.09
CA GLY A 148 -22.56 2.24 -6.17
C GLY A 148 -22.52 3.11 -4.91
N THR A 149 -23.55 3.96 -4.77
CA THR A 149 -23.64 4.96 -3.68
C THR A 149 -24.81 4.72 -2.73
N GLU A 150 -25.64 3.71 -3.02
CA GLU A 150 -26.72 3.27 -2.16
C GLU A 150 -26.21 2.60 -0.88
N PRO A 151 -27.04 2.53 0.18
CA PRO A 151 -26.66 1.81 1.39
C PRO A 151 -26.25 0.37 1.12
N GLY A 152 -25.19 -0.09 1.80
CA GLY A 152 -24.70 -1.46 1.60
C GLY A 152 -24.04 -2.04 2.84
N ASN A 153 -24.07 -3.38 2.94
CA ASN A 153 -23.41 -4.12 4.00
C ASN A 153 -22.40 -5.09 3.38
N PHE A 154 -21.18 -5.09 3.90
CA PHE A 154 -20.05 -5.85 3.38
C PHE A 154 -19.41 -6.60 4.52
N ALA A 155 -19.48 -7.94 4.53
CA ALA A 155 -18.80 -8.77 5.50
C ALA A 155 -17.36 -9.02 5.04
N ILE A 156 -16.40 -8.48 5.77
CA ILE A 156 -14.99 -8.80 5.58
C ILE A 156 -14.75 -10.11 6.33
N VAL A 157 -14.43 -11.17 5.58
CA VAL A 157 -14.27 -12.53 6.11
C VAL A 157 -12.81 -12.93 6.12
N GLY A 158 -12.35 -13.54 7.20
CA GLY A 158 -10.99 -14.04 7.32
C GLY A 158 -10.76 -15.35 6.54
N PRO A 159 -9.50 -15.83 6.45
CA PRO A 159 -9.10 -16.92 5.57
C PRO A 159 -9.78 -18.26 5.91
N ASN A 160 -10.11 -18.50 7.17
CA ASN A 160 -10.66 -19.77 7.66
C ASN A 160 -12.18 -19.74 7.89
N TRP A 161 -12.84 -18.63 7.57
CA TRP A 161 -14.28 -18.54 7.77
C TRP A 161 -15.05 -19.33 6.69
N THR A 162 -16.03 -20.15 7.12
CA THR A 162 -16.81 -21.04 6.24
C THR A 162 -18.32 -20.94 6.50
N GLY A 163 -18.75 -19.91 7.24
CA GLY A 163 -20.16 -19.72 7.57
C GLY A 163 -21.01 -19.21 6.40
N THR A 164 -22.28 -18.93 6.67
CA THR A 164 -23.22 -18.32 5.72
C THR A 164 -23.53 -16.88 6.13
N LEU A 165 -23.50 -15.97 5.19
CA LEU A 165 -23.85 -14.56 5.40
C LEU A 165 -25.36 -14.35 5.39
N PRO A 166 -25.87 -13.38 6.17
CA PRO A 166 -27.26 -12.93 6.06
C PRO A 166 -27.60 -12.41 4.68
N GLU A 167 -28.87 -12.49 4.32
CA GLU A 167 -29.38 -11.90 3.07
C GLU A 167 -29.04 -10.42 2.96
N GLY A 168 -28.63 -9.97 1.77
CA GLY A 168 -28.23 -8.57 1.50
C GLY A 168 -26.83 -8.18 1.98
N VAL A 169 -26.10 -9.07 2.64
CA VAL A 169 -24.69 -8.84 3.02
C VAL A 169 -23.76 -9.43 1.97
N LYS A 170 -22.91 -8.59 1.38
CA LYS A 170 -21.92 -8.99 0.35
C LYS A 170 -20.61 -9.41 0.99
N GLU A 171 -20.01 -10.48 0.49
CA GLU A 171 -18.70 -10.95 0.98
C GLU A 171 -17.54 -10.13 0.40
N VAL A 172 -16.57 -9.80 1.27
CA VAL A 172 -15.22 -9.36 0.91
C VAL A 172 -14.23 -10.30 1.59
N LYS A 173 -13.60 -11.17 0.82
CA LYS A 173 -12.72 -12.21 1.36
C LYS A 173 -11.30 -11.68 1.56
N SER A 174 -10.82 -11.70 2.81
CA SER A 174 -9.43 -11.44 3.16
C SER A 174 -8.65 -12.76 3.26
N PRO A 175 -7.47 -12.87 2.62
CA PRO A 175 -6.59 -14.02 2.78
C PRO A 175 -5.85 -14.02 4.12
N THR A 176 -5.98 -12.97 4.92
CA THR A 176 -5.31 -12.79 6.21
C THR A 176 -6.29 -12.44 7.32
N ASN A 177 -5.92 -12.75 8.57
CA ASN A 177 -6.75 -12.39 9.73
C ASN A 177 -6.66 -10.92 10.10
N THR A 178 -5.50 -10.30 9.87
CA THR A 178 -5.36 -8.84 9.98
C THR A 178 -5.72 -8.19 8.65
N ALA A 179 -6.57 -7.18 8.69
CA ALA A 179 -6.88 -6.33 7.56
C ALA A 179 -7.05 -4.87 7.99
N MET A 180 -6.98 -3.95 7.03
CA MET A 180 -7.20 -2.53 7.26
C MET A 180 -8.24 -2.00 6.27
N ILE A 181 -9.16 -1.17 6.74
CA ILE A 181 -9.96 -0.31 5.86
C ILE A 181 -9.31 1.07 5.84
N ALA A 182 -8.92 1.53 4.64
CA ALA A 182 -8.39 2.87 4.43
C ALA A 182 -9.40 3.73 3.65
N GLY A 183 -10.55 3.98 4.26
CA GLY A 183 -11.69 4.65 3.67
C GLY A 183 -11.41 6.10 3.29
N ARG A 184 -12.01 6.54 2.20
CA ARG A 184 -11.94 7.93 1.70
C ARG A 184 -13.31 8.35 1.19
N THR A 185 -13.79 9.50 1.65
CA THR A 185 -15.04 10.13 1.19
C THR A 185 -14.71 11.50 0.60
N GLN A 186 -15.08 11.73 -0.66
CA GLN A 186 -14.84 13.01 -1.35
C GLN A 186 -15.37 14.17 -0.50
N ALA A 187 -14.55 15.21 -0.38
CA ALA A 187 -14.92 16.48 0.23
C ALA A 187 -14.47 17.62 -0.69
N ASN A 188 -15.35 18.60 -0.88
CA ASN A 188 -15.13 19.72 -1.78
C ASN A 188 -14.79 21.00 -0.99
N GLY A 189 -13.77 20.88 -0.13
CA GLY A 189 -13.30 21.98 0.71
C GLY A 189 -14.05 22.13 2.04
N PRO A 190 -13.64 23.09 2.90
CA PRO A 190 -14.18 23.28 4.24
C PRO A 190 -15.71 23.46 4.33
N PRO A 191 -16.40 24.13 3.39
CA PRO A 191 -17.86 24.25 3.44
C PRO A 191 -18.61 22.91 3.34
N ASP A 192 -17.96 21.87 2.78
CA ASP A 192 -18.56 20.55 2.57
C ASP A 192 -18.36 19.59 3.79
N TYR A 193 -17.54 19.97 4.77
CA TYR A 193 -17.20 19.09 5.89
C TYR A 193 -18.42 18.60 6.67
N ALA A 194 -19.41 19.43 6.91
CA ALA A 194 -20.59 19.04 7.69
C ALA A 194 -21.36 17.89 7.01
N VAL A 195 -21.48 17.92 5.68
CA VAL A 195 -22.15 16.89 4.89
C VAL A 195 -21.35 15.60 4.91
N VAL A 196 -20.04 15.69 4.66
CA VAL A 196 -19.15 14.51 4.63
C VAL A 196 -19.05 13.87 6.02
N ASN A 197 -18.94 14.67 7.08
CA ASN A 197 -18.89 14.18 8.45
C ASN A 197 -20.19 13.45 8.85
N ALA A 198 -21.34 13.92 8.35
CA ALA A 198 -22.61 13.23 8.56
C ALA A 198 -22.64 11.83 7.91
N ILE A 199 -21.99 11.68 6.76
CA ILE A 199 -21.79 10.37 6.10
C ILE A 199 -20.82 9.52 6.92
N GLN A 200 -19.64 10.05 7.29
CA GLN A 200 -18.61 9.32 8.04
C GLN A 200 -19.13 8.76 9.38
N LYS A 201 -19.96 9.54 10.08
CA LYS A 201 -20.58 9.11 11.35
C LYS A 201 -21.56 7.94 11.20
N GLN A 202 -21.99 7.63 9.99
CA GLN A 202 -22.88 6.50 9.69
C GLN A 202 -22.13 5.26 9.20
N TYR A 203 -20.82 5.34 8.91
CA TYR A 203 -20.00 4.13 8.70
C TYR A 203 -19.94 3.34 10.00
N LYS A 204 -20.30 2.06 9.93
CA LYS A 204 -20.34 1.19 11.11
C LYS A 204 -19.53 -0.08 10.84
N LEU A 205 -18.89 -0.54 11.89
CA LEU A 205 -18.29 -1.86 11.96
C LEU A 205 -18.95 -2.62 13.12
N ALA A 206 -19.40 -3.83 12.84
CA ALA A 206 -19.93 -4.73 13.86
C ALA A 206 -19.49 -6.17 13.56
N PRO A 207 -19.18 -6.99 14.56
CA PRO A 207 -18.98 -8.41 14.35
C PRO A 207 -20.26 -9.04 13.78
N LEU A 208 -20.12 -10.05 12.92
CA LEU A 208 -21.27 -10.69 12.25
C LEU A 208 -22.32 -11.18 13.25
N SER A 209 -21.91 -11.67 14.40
CA SER A 209 -22.80 -12.12 15.49
C SER A 209 -23.69 -11.00 16.09
N ALA A 210 -23.28 -9.75 15.96
CA ALA A 210 -24.00 -8.57 16.40
C ALA A 210 -24.69 -7.81 15.24
N PHE A 211 -24.53 -8.24 14.00
CA PHE A 211 -25.14 -7.57 12.85
C PHE A 211 -26.67 -7.51 12.96
N GLY A 212 -27.23 -6.34 12.69
CA GLY A 212 -28.68 -6.10 12.83
C GLY A 212 -29.18 -5.89 14.26
N LYS A 213 -28.28 -5.89 15.27
CA LYS A 213 -28.60 -5.68 16.68
C LYS A 213 -27.92 -4.42 17.21
N PRO A 214 -28.38 -3.83 18.34
CA PRO A 214 -27.59 -2.82 19.04
C PRO A 214 -26.21 -3.34 19.39
N TYR A 215 -25.17 -2.62 18.97
CA TYR A 215 -23.78 -2.98 19.25
C TYR A 215 -23.00 -1.74 19.71
N SER A 216 -22.28 -1.88 20.79
CA SER A 216 -21.31 -0.89 21.27
C SER A 216 -19.94 -1.57 21.29
N PRO A 217 -18.97 -1.09 20.54
CA PRO A 217 -17.64 -1.70 20.54
C PRO A 217 -16.97 -1.55 21.91
N PRO A 218 -16.16 -2.53 22.33
CA PRO A 218 -15.44 -2.47 23.60
C PRO A 218 -14.35 -1.39 23.56
N LYS A 219 -13.96 -0.88 24.72
CA LYS A 219 -12.75 -0.05 24.82
C LYS A 219 -11.51 -0.84 24.45
N GLY A 220 -10.54 -0.18 23.83
CA GLY A 220 -9.25 -0.72 23.52
C GLY A 220 -8.39 -0.92 24.78
N THR A 221 -7.41 -1.81 24.65
CA THR A 221 -6.36 -1.98 25.66
C THR A 221 -5.15 -1.17 25.25
N VAL A 222 -4.61 -0.36 26.19
CA VAL A 222 -3.40 0.42 25.97
C VAL A 222 -2.22 -0.32 26.59
N ASP A 223 -1.24 -0.71 25.77
CA ASP A 223 0.02 -1.29 26.23
C ASP A 223 1.11 -0.18 26.27
N PRO A 224 1.63 0.19 27.46
CA PRO A 224 2.65 1.21 27.59
C PRO A 224 4.02 0.81 27.00
N LYS A 225 4.19 -0.43 26.58
CA LYS A 225 5.43 -0.92 25.95
C LYS A 225 5.47 -0.63 24.45
N ILE A 226 4.34 -0.29 23.82
CA ILE A 226 4.30 0.08 22.40
C ILE A 226 4.96 1.45 22.21
N ASP A 227 5.94 1.52 21.32
CA ASP A 227 6.60 2.78 20.95
C ASP A 227 5.66 3.61 20.04
N MET A 228 4.94 4.52 20.67
CA MET A 228 4.02 5.44 19.99
C MET A 228 4.71 6.64 19.35
N LYS A 229 6.04 6.80 19.51
CA LYS A 229 6.78 8.00 19.11
C LYS A 229 7.60 7.79 17.84
N THR A 230 8.24 6.63 17.74
CA THR A 230 9.06 6.30 16.58
C THR A 230 8.17 5.87 15.43
N PRO A 231 8.27 6.46 14.23
CA PRO A 231 7.52 6.00 13.05
C PRO A 231 7.75 4.51 12.79
N PRO A 232 6.73 3.72 12.42
CA PRO A 232 6.86 2.27 12.22
C PRO A 232 7.98 1.88 11.25
N VAL A 233 8.23 2.64 10.17
CA VAL A 233 9.34 2.39 9.24
C VAL A 233 10.70 2.49 9.94
N ASP A 234 10.86 3.49 10.83
CA ASP A 234 12.09 3.65 11.59
C ASP A 234 12.25 2.55 12.65
N GLN A 235 11.14 2.07 13.23
CA GLN A 235 11.17 0.91 14.14
C GLN A 235 11.69 -0.34 13.41
N VAL A 236 11.18 -0.62 12.17
CA VAL A 236 11.70 -1.74 11.36
C VAL A 236 13.18 -1.57 11.05
N SER A 237 13.60 -0.38 10.64
CA SER A 237 15.00 -0.11 10.25
C SER A 237 16.01 -0.35 11.40
N ARG A 238 15.55 -0.28 12.65
CA ARG A 238 16.36 -0.52 13.86
C ARG A 238 16.31 -1.96 14.36
N MET A 239 15.51 -2.84 13.75
CA MET A 239 15.44 -4.24 14.15
C MET A 239 16.75 -4.96 13.82
N SER A 240 17.18 -5.85 14.72
CA SER A 240 18.16 -6.87 14.36
C SER A 240 17.52 -7.92 13.44
N ALA A 241 18.34 -8.61 12.66
CA ALA A 241 17.90 -9.69 11.80
C ALA A 241 17.13 -10.78 12.60
N ALA A 242 17.62 -11.15 13.78
CA ALA A 242 16.94 -12.13 14.64
C ALA A 242 15.53 -11.68 15.03
N VAL A 243 15.34 -10.41 15.39
CA VAL A 243 14.02 -9.87 15.77
C VAL A 243 13.09 -9.81 14.55
N PHE A 244 13.59 -9.30 13.43
CA PHE A 244 12.79 -9.18 12.21
C PHE A 244 12.33 -10.55 11.69
N PHE A 245 13.25 -11.52 11.56
CA PHE A 245 12.92 -12.83 10.99
C PHE A 245 12.04 -13.68 11.93
N ASN A 246 12.26 -13.59 13.25
CA ASN A 246 11.34 -14.26 14.17
C ASN A 246 9.94 -13.63 14.10
N LYS A 247 9.83 -12.31 14.06
CA LYS A 247 8.55 -11.61 13.91
C LYS A 247 7.86 -11.99 12.60
N LEU A 248 8.59 -11.98 11.49
CA LEU A 248 8.07 -12.41 10.18
C LEU A 248 7.52 -13.85 10.24
N ALA A 249 8.29 -14.80 10.78
CA ALA A 249 7.88 -16.19 10.86
C ALA A 249 6.59 -16.36 11.70
N GLN A 250 6.50 -15.66 12.84
CA GLN A 250 5.30 -15.71 13.69
C GLN A 250 4.07 -15.07 13.03
N LEU A 251 4.24 -13.92 12.35
CA LEU A 251 3.15 -13.23 11.66
C LEU A 251 2.57 -14.06 10.51
N MET A 252 3.39 -14.84 9.81
CA MET A 252 2.95 -15.75 8.75
C MET A 252 2.03 -16.88 9.24
N LYS A 253 1.98 -17.15 10.54
CA LYS A 253 1.05 -18.13 11.13
C LYS A 253 -0.40 -17.65 11.08
N SER A 254 -0.64 -16.41 11.49
CA SER A 254 -1.97 -15.79 11.52
C SER A 254 -2.36 -15.14 10.19
N ASN A 255 -1.37 -14.76 9.39
CA ASN A 255 -1.53 -14.12 8.11
C ASN A 255 -0.79 -14.93 7.03
N PRO A 256 -1.38 -16.07 6.59
CA PRO A 256 -0.68 -17.02 5.74
C PRO A 256 -0.25 -16.39 4.41
N PRO A 257 0.96 -16.72 3.93
CA PRO A 257 1.43 -16.33 2.62
C PRO A 257 0.52 -16.85 1.49
N PRO A 258 0.36 -16.10 0.40
CA PRO A 258 -0.30 -16.60 -0.81
C PRO A 258 0.37 -17.88 -1.35
N ALA A 259 -0.40 -18.78 -1.96
CA ALA A 259 0.13 -20.01 -2.54
C ALA A 259 1.20 -19.77 -3.62
N ALA A 260 1.11 -18.65 -4.35
CA ALA A 260 2.09 -18.24 -5.35
C ALA A 260 3.48 -17.94 -4.74
N ASP A 261 3.57 -17.73 -3.43
CA ASP A 261 4.81 -17.40 -2.74
C ASP A 261 5.63 -18.67 -2.36
N ALA A 262 5.18 -19.89 -2.69
CA ALA A 262 5.89 -21.13 -2.40
C ALA A 262 7.38 -21.11 -2.83
N PRO A 263 7.78 -20.56 -3.99
CA PRO A 263 9.20 -20.49 -4.38
C PRO A 263 10.06 -19.63 -3.44
N VAL A 264 9.57 -18.47 -3.01
CA VAL A 264 10.29 -17.61 -2.07
C VAL A 264 10.35 -18.25 -0.69
N LEU A 265 9.27 -18.87 -0.22
CA LEU A 265 9.24 -19.57 1.07
C LEU A 265 10.24 -20.72 1.11
N ALA A 266 10.43 -21.45 0.01
CA ALA A 266 11.47 -22.49 -0.11
C ALA A 266 12.90 -21.93 0.01
N LYS A 267 13.14 -20.67 -0.44
CA LYS A 267 14.42 -19.97 -0.19
C LYS A 267 14.57 -19.58 1.27
N LEU A 268 13.54 -19.01 1.88
CA LEU A 268 13.53 -18.56 3.27
C LEU A 268 13.78 -19.73 4.23
N ALA A 269 13.22 -20.90 3.92
CA ALA A 269 13.47 -22.13 4.70
C ALA A 269 14.94 -22.51 4.78
N LYS A 270 15.76 -22.22 3.74
CA LYS A 270 17.21 -22.49 3.74
C LYS A 270 17.98 -21.71 4.82
N ILE A 271 17.45 -20.55 5.23
CA ILE A 271 18.01 -19.73 6.30
C ILE A 271 17.21 -19.85 7.60
N GLY A 272 16.33 -20.85 7.74
CA GLY A 272 15.60 -21.17 8.97
C GLY A 272 14.32 -20.36 9.16
N ILE A 273 13.83 -19.62 8.17
CA ILE A 273 12.55 -18.89 8.28
C ILE A 273 11.43 -19.77 7.73
N VAL A 274 10.59 -20.27 8.63
CA VAL A 274 9.45 -21.15 8.31
C VAL A 274 8.18 -20.53 8.92
N PRO A 275 7.07 -20.42 8.17
CA PRO A 275 5.82 -19.87 8.68
C PRO A 275 5.34 -20.53 9.96
N GLY A 276 5.14 -19.75 11.02
CA GLY A 276 4.64 -20.19 12.32
C GLY A 276 5.66 -20.84 13.24
N GLU A 277 6.92 -21.02 12.81
CA GLU A 277 7.99 -21.54 13.64
C GLU A 277 8.80 -20.42 14.31
N ASN A 278 9.48 -20.74 15.42
CA ASN A 278 10.40 -19.81 16.06
C ASN A 278 11.72 -19.77 15.30
N PHE A 279 12.06 -18.58 14.78
CA PHE A 279 13.35 -18.33 14.18
C PHE A 279 14.39 -18.08 15.27
N ASP A 280 15.50 -18.80 15.23
CA ASP A 280 16.59 -18.70 16.20
C ASP A 280 17.95 -18.72 15.48
N MET A 281 18.59 -17.54 15.39
CA MET A 281 19.90 -17.39 14.73
C MET A 281 21.01 -18.25 15.37
N THR A 282 20.87 -18.60 16.65
CA THR A 282 21.91 -19.38 17.37
C THR A 282 21.95 -20.86 16.94
N LYS A 283 20.90 -21.32 16.26
CA LYS A 283 20.80 -22.69 15.73
C LYS A 283 21.29 -22.83 14.27
N LEU A 284 21.61 -21.69 13.63
CA LEU A 284 22.08 -21.68 12.26
C LEU A 284 23.57 -22.02 12.16
N ASP A 285 24.01 -22.46 10.98
CA ASP A 285 25.45 -22.51 10.67
C ASP A 285 26.07 -21.13 10.91
N PRO A 286 27.25 -21.02 11.56
CA PRO A 286 27.87 -19.73 11.87
C PRO A 286 28.08 -18.82 10.67
N ALA A 287 28.33 -19.35 9.48
CA ALA A 287 28.47 -18.54 8.24
C ALA A 287 27.11 -17.95 7.84
N VAL A 288 26.03 -18.75 7.93
CA VAL A 288 24.66 -18.28 7.66
C VAL A 288 24.29 -17.18 8.65
N ALA A 289 24.50 -17.40 9.95
CA ALA A 289 24.18 -16.41 10.98
C ALA A 289 24.89 -15.06 10.71
N ARG A 290 26.21 -15.08 10.40
CA ARG A 290 26.96 -13.84 10.06
C ARG A 290 26.42 -13.17 8.80
N GLY A 291 26.06 -13.93 7.76
CA GLY A 291 25.46 -13.39 6.54
C GLY A 291 24.15 -12.63 6.82
N LEU A 292 23.34 -13.12 7.75
CA LEU A 292 22.05 -12.49 8.10
C LEU A 292 22.16 -11.23 8.95
N GLU A 293 23.24 -11.02 9.70
CA GLU A 293 23.36 -9.93 10.69
C GLU A 293 23.02 -8.54 10.13
N LYS A 294 23.48 -8.23 8.91
CA LYS A 294 23.32 -6.91 8.27
C LYS A 294 22.19 -6.87 7.22
N SER A 295 21.47 -7.96 7.02
CA SER A 295 20.49 -8.05 5.93
C SER A 295 19.34 -7.06 6.05
N VAL A 296 18.88 -6.72 7.28
CA VAL A 296 17.82 -5.72 7.48
C VAL A 296 18.30 -4.33 7.04
N GLN A 297 19.50 -3.91 7.48
CA GLN A 297 20.06 -2.60 7.12
C GLN A 297 20.32 -2.50 5.62
N SER A 298 20.87 -3.56 5.00
CA SER A 298 21.10 -3.62 3.56
C SER A 298 19.78 -3.51 2.78
N ALA A 299 18.79 -4.30 3.14
CA ALA A 299 17.47 -4.28 2.49
C ALA A 299 16.78 -2.90 2.64
N MET A 300 16.87 -2.26 3.81
CA MET A 300 16.28 -0.92 4.02
C MET A 300 16.96 0.14 3.14
N ALA A 301 18.27 0.06 2.96
CA ALA A 301 18.99 0.94 2.04
C ALA A 301 18.57 0.72 0.58
N ASP A 302 18.41 -0.54 0.17
CA ASP A 302 17.94 -0.91 -1.16
C ASP A 302 16.50 -0.44 -1.42
N LEU A 303 15.59 -0.56 -0.44
CA LEU A 303 14.22 -0.06 -0.54
C LEU A 303 14.17 1.46 -0.70
N GLN A 304 15.00 2.20 0.05
CA GLN A 304 15.09 3.66 -0.09
C GLN A 304 15.61 4.07 -1.48
N ALA A 305 16.60 3.36 -2.01
CA ALA A 305 17.12 3.58 -3.35
C ALA A 305 16.09 3.24 -4.45
N ALA A 306 15.36 2.12 -4.28
CA ALA A 306 14.31 1.68 -5.19
C ALA A 306 13.11 2.65 -5.21
N ALA A 307 12.70 3.19 -4.06
CA ALA A 307 11.60 4.15 -3.96
C ALA A 307 11.79 5.39 -4.85
N LYS A 308 13.04 5.86 -5.00
CA LYS A 308 13.39 7.00 -5.87
C LYS A 308 13.28 6.69 -7.36
N LYS A 309 13.30 5.41 -7.73
CA LYS A 309 13.29 4.92 -9.13
C LYS A 309 11.96 4.29 -9.52
N THR A 310 11.03 4.13 -8.57
CA THR A 310 9.73 3.47 -8.82
C THR A 310 8.85 4.36 -9.67
N GLY A 311 8.28 3.80 -10.74
CA GLY A 311 7.38 4.46 -11.68
C GLY A 311 7.99 4.70 -13.06
N VAL A 312 7.17 5.22 -13.97
CA VAL A 312 7.53 5.49 -15.36
C VAL A 312 7.58 7.00 -15.58
N PRO A 313 8.74 7.55 -16.02
CA PRO A 313 8.86 8.98 -16.29
C PRO A 313 8.14 9.35 -17.59
N VAL A 314 7.27 10.36 -17.52
CA VAL A 314 6.54 10.91 -18.65
C VAL A 314 6.42 12.42 -18.48
N ASN A 315 6.99 13.23 -19.37
CA ASN A 315 6.88 14.69 -19.37
C ASN A 315 7.21 15.38 -18.02
N GLY A 316 8.22 14.87 -17.28
CA GLY A 316 8.57 15.37 -15.95
C GLY A 316 7.76 14.75 -14.79
N TRP A 317 6.69 14.02 -15.10
CA TRP A 317 5.92 13.24 -14.13
C TRP A 317 6.49 11.84 -13.97
N ASN A 318 6.35 11.29 -12.78
CA ASN A 318 6.60 9.88 -12.48
C ASN A 318 5.25 9.18 -12.24
N ILE A 319 4.82 8.33 -13.17
CA ILE A 319 3.55 7.61 -13.12
C ILE A 319 3.79 6.30 -12.36
N PRO A 320 3.06 6.03 -11.25
CA PRO A 320 3.22 4.79 -10.51
C PRO A 320 2.83 3.57 -11.35
N PRO A 321 3.41 2.39 -11.07
CA PRO A 321 3.04 1.14 -11.73
C PRO A 321 1.56 0.81 -11.51
N MET A 322 0.91 0.21 -12.52
CA MET A 322 -0.52 -0.10 -12.48
C MET A 322 -0.88 -1.27 -11.55
N ASN A 323 0.11 -2.07 -11.12
CA ASN A 323 -0.06 -3.16 -10.17
C ASN A 323 0.14 -2.73 -8.69
N VAL A 324 0.20 -1.43 -8.40
CA VAL A 324 0.18 -0.94 -7.01
C VAL A 324 -1.06 -1.44 -6.29
N ALA A 325 -0.89 -1.91 -5.06
CA ALA A 325 -1.91 -2.52 -4.20
C ALA A 325 -2.56 -3.81 -4.75
N ASN A 326 -2.02 -4.35 -5.85
CA ASN A 326 -2.31 -5.67 -6.41
C ASN A 326 -1.01 -6.26 -6.97
N PHE A 327 -0.08 -6.54 -6.05
CA PHE A 327 1.33 -6.75 -6.38
C PHE A 327 1.64 -8.12 -6.98
N GLY A 328 0.80 -9.15 -6.71
CA GLY A 328 1.15 -10.53 -7.06
C GLY A 328 2.47 -10.93 -6.42
N THR A 329 3.43 -11.39 -7.25
CA THR A 329 4.78 -11.77 -6.82
C THR A 329 5.82 -10.66 -7.00
N ASP A 330 5.41 -9.43 -7.27
CA ASP A 330 6.30 -8.26 -7.31
C ASP A 330 6.62 -7.79 -5.88
N TYR A 331 7.44 -8.57 -5.18
CA TYR A 331 7.82 -8.34 -3.78
C TYR A 331 8.55 -7.02 -3.59
N GLY A 332 9.37 -6.62 -4.57
CA GLY A 332 10.11 -5.37 -4.56
C GLY A 332 9.19 -4.16 -4.54
N LEU A 333 8.24 -4.08 -5.48
CA LEU A 333 7.25 -3.01 -5.52
C LEU A 333 6.38 -3.01 -4.26
N ARG A 334 5.92 -4.20 -3.81
CA ARG A 334 5.12 -4.34 -2.60
C ARG A 334 5.83 -3.76 -1.37
N ALA A 335 7.12 -4.07 -1.20
CA ALA A 335 7.92 -3.55 -0.09
C ALA A 335 8.15 -2.03 -0.19
N VAL A 336 8.48 -1.52 -1.39
CA VAL A 336 8.64 -0.07 -1.62
C VAL A 336 7.35 0.68 -1.28
N ILE A 337 6.20 0.22 -1.80
CA ILE A 337 4.93 0.90 -1.53
C ILE A 337 4.53 0.79 -0.05
N ALA A 338 4.79 -0.35 0.60
CA ALA A 338 4.56 -0.48 2.04
C ALA A 338 5.42 0.49 2.86
N ALA A 339 6.64 0.81 2.39
CA ALA A 339 7.54 1.76 3.07
C ALA A 339 7.14 3.23 2.89
N VAL A 340 6.63 3.62 1.70
CA VAL A 340 6.41 5.04 1.37
C VAL A 340 4.94 5.43 1.16
N GLY A 341 4.03 4.47 1.13
CA GLY A 341 2.62 4.70 0.79
C GLY A 341 1.71 3.58 1.27
N LEU A 342 1.93 3.03 2.48
CA LEU A 342 1.06 2.02 3.08
C LEU A 342 -0.41 2.49 3.03
N GLY A 343 -1.31 1.63 2.59
CA GLY A 343 -2.71 1.98 2.36
C GLY A 343 -2.98 2.59 0.97
N ALA A 344 -2.09 2.37 0.01
CA ALA A 344 -2.29 2.75 -1.38
C ALA A 344 -3.54 2.10 -1.98
N ASN A 345 -4.14 2.77 -2.96
CA ASN A 345 -5.28 2.24 -3.73
C ASN A 345 -4.79 1.48 -4.96
N ILE A 346 -5.63 0.58 -5.46
CA ILE A 346 -5.44 0.04 -6.81
C ILE A 346 -5.64 1.14 -7.86
N ALA A 347 -4.96 1.02 -8.99
CA ALA A 347 -4.98 2.04 -10.04
C ALA A 347 -6.41 2.37 -10.53
N GLN A 348 -7.32 1.40 -10.56
CA GLN A 348 -8.72 1.59 -10.97
C GLN A 348 -9.52 2.49 -10.01
N ASP A 349 -9.12 2.57 -8.73
CA ASP A 349 -9.76 3.45 -7.75
C ASP A 349 -9.13 4.84 -7.74
N ALA A 350 -7.79 4.91 -7.75
CA ALA A 350 -7.09 6.18 -7.82
C ALA A 350 -5.62 5.99 -8.24
N ILE A 351 -5.11 6.91 -9.05
CA ILE A 351 -3.72 6.93 -9.46
C ILE A 351 -3.09 8.29 -9.15
N TYR A 352 -1.79 8.29 -8.81
CA TYR A 352 -1.09 9.45 -8.25
C TYR A 352 0.24 9.76 -8.96
N PRO A 353 0.22 10.28 -10.21
CA PRO A 353 1.43 10.82 -10.85
C PRO A 353 2.08 11.92 -10.01
N ASN A 354 3.41 11.84 -9.84
CA ASN A 354 4.19 12.82 -9.08
C ASN A 354 5.17 13.54 -10.00
N ALA A 355 5.23 14.87 -9.95
CA ALA A 355 6.24 15.64 -10.65
C ALA A 355 7.21 16.28 -9.65
N PHE A 356 8.49 16.01 -9.84
CA PHE A 356 9.64 16.64 -9.18
C PHE A 356 10.42 17.51 -10.16
N LEU A 357 10.18 17.30 -11.44
CA LEU A 357 10.84 17.95 -12.56
C LEU A 357 9.81 18.67 -13.42
N ASP A 358 10.25 19.71 -14.10
CA ASP A 358 9.46 20.36 -15.15
C ASP A 358 9.48 19.54 -16.46
N GLY A 359 8.80 20.04 -17.49
CA GLY A 359 8.73 19.38 -18.80
C GLY A 359 10.07 19.29 -19.54
N GLU A 360 11.08 20.06 -19.12
CA GLU A 360 12.45 20.00 -19.64
C GLU A 360 13.39 19.13 -18.80
N GLY A 361 12.87 18.53 -17.70
CA GLY A 361 13.65 17.67 -16.80
C GLY A 361 14.46 18.42 -15.74
N LYS A 362 14.16 19.69 -15.47
CA LYS A 362 14.79 20.49 -14.41
C LYS A 362 14.00 20.38 -13.11
N PRO A 363 14.66 20.39 -11.93
CA PRO A 363 13.96 20.38 -10.63
C PRO A 363 12.98 21.56 -10.49
N LEU A 364 11.78 21.26 -9.97
CA LEU A 364 10.79 22.28 -9.65
C LEU A 364 11.24 23.09 -8.44
N SER A 365 11.25 24.42 -8.57
CA SER A 365 11.71 25.34 -7.53
C SER A 365 10.83 26.58 -7.43
N GLY A 366 10.52 27.01 -6.21
CA GLY A 366 9.77 28.24 -5.94
C GLY A 366 10.48 29.55 -6.32
N ALA A 367 11.71 29.48 -6.76
CA ALA A 367 12.41 30.62 -7.39
C ALA A 367 11.86 30.95 -8.79
N ASN A 368 11.14 30.01 -9.40
CA ASN A 368 10.61 30.11 -10.76
C ASN A 368 9.07 30.19 -10.75
N ARG A 369 8.51 30.54 -11.88
CA ARG A 369 7.08 30.50 -12.18
C ARG A 369 6.82 29.41 -13.22
N TYR A 370 5.71 28.69 -13.06
CA TYR A 370 5.35 27.61 -13.96
C TYR A 370 3.87 27.66 -14.33
N VAL A 371 3.56 27.06 -15.46
CA VAL A 371 2.19 26.78 -15.90
C VAL A 371 2.06 25.28 -16.19
N LEU A 372 1.04 24.66 -15.63
CA LEU A 372 0.55 23.35 -16.04
C LEU A 372 -0.67 23.60 -16.90
N HIS A 373 -0.52 23.38 -18.21
CA HIS A 373 -1.53 23.62 -19.22
C HIS A 373 -2.23 22.32 -19.63
N PHE A 374 -3.55 22.35 -19.67
CA PHE A 374 -4.37 21.28 -20.22
C PHE A 374 -5.13 21.81 -21.44
N ASP A 375 -4.96 21.16 -22.59
CA ASP A 375 -5.70 21.47 -23.80
C ASP A 375 -7.20 21.25 -23.62
N LYS A 376 -8.02 21.92 -24.43
CA LYS A 376 -9.46 21.70 -24.45
C LYS A 376 -9.78 20.24 -24.74
N GLY A 377 -10.53 19.60 -23.82
CA GLY A 377 -10.95 18.21 -23.95
C GLY A 377 -9.90 17.19 -23.52
N ASP A 378 -8.69 17.63 -23.12
CA ASP A 378 -7.60 16.78 -22.65
C ASP A 378 -7.30 16.95 -21.14
N MET A 379 -8.35 17.18 -20.35
CA MET A 379 -8.28 17.24 -18.89
C MET A 379 -7.89 15.87 -18.32
N PRO A 380 -7.35 15.81 -17.07
CA PRO A 380 -7.07 14.54 -16.44
C PRO A 380 -8.28 13.59 -16.46
N PRO A 381 -8.14 12.38 -17.04
CA PRO A 381 -9.29 11.51 -17.37
C PRO A 381 -9.82 10.78 -16.13
N ALA A 382 -10.67 11.45 -15.37
CA ALA A 382 -11.35 10.94 -14.20
C ALA A 382 -12.84 10.70 -14.46
N ASN A 383 -13.40 9.60 -13.95
CA ASN A 383 -14.84 9.40 -13.85
C ASN A 383 -15.41 10.08 -12.59
N ALA A 384 -14.60 10.23 -11.53
CA ALA A 384 -14.99 10.96 -10.33
C ALA A 384 -14.48 12.41 -10.37
N PHE A 385 -13.22 12.63 -10.08
CA PHE A 385 -12.61 13.96 -10.08
C PHE A 385 -11.07 13.84 -10.09
N TRP A 386 -10.41 14.98 -10.33
CA TRP A 386 -8.96 15.09 -10.26
C TRP A 386 -8.53 16.30 -9.43
N SER A 387 -7.29 16.27 -8.95
CA SER A 387 -6.62 17.40 -8.29
C SER A 387 -5.12 17.41 -8.58
N VAL A 388 -4.49 18.58 -8.36
CA VAL A 388 -3.03 18.77 -8.32
C VAL A 388 -2.67 19.39 -6.98
N THR A 389 -1.87 18.71 -6.19
CA THR A 389 -1.55 19.11 -4.80
C THR A 389 -0.06 19.45 -4.68
N MET A 390 0.24 20.55 -3.98
CA MET A 390 1.58 21.07 -3.72
C MET A 390 2.21 20.46 -2.46
N TYR A 391 3.50 20.11 -2.54
CA TYR A 391 4.30 19.68 -1.38
C TYR A 391 5.70 20.31 -1.43
N ASN A 392 6.25 20.58 -0.23
CA ASN A 392 7.64 20.96 -0.08
C ASN A 392 8.62 19.78 -0.34
N ALA A 393 9.92 20.02 -0.26
CA ALA A 393 10.95 19.01 -0.45
C ALA A 393 10.83 17.80 0.52
N GLN A 394 10.21 18.00 1.71
CA GLN A 394 9.95 16.97 2.69
C GLN A 394 8.61 16.26 2.50
N SER A 395 7.89 16.55 1.41
CA SER A 395 6.58 15.97 1.08
C SER A 395 5.43 16.36 2.03
N PHE A 396 5.51 17.54 2.65
CA PHE A 396 4.44 18.14 3.47
C PHE A 396 3.78 19.32 2.76
N PHE A 397 2.58 19.68 3.19
CA PHE A 397 1.90 20.87 2.67
C PHE A 397 2.69 22.14 2.96
N VAL A 398 2.52 23.13 2.06
CA VAL A 398 3.18 24.44 2.16
C VAL A 398 2.21 25.45 2.70
N ALA A 399 2.50 26.03 3.87
CA ALA A 399 1.71 27.16 4.39
C ALA A 399 1.73 28.32 3.40
N ASN A 400 0.57 28.89 3.10
CA ASN A 400 0.43 29.96 2.13
C ASN A 400 -0.72 30.93 2.49
N PRO A 401 -0.72 32.17 1.97
CA PRO A 401 -1.64 33.23 2.38
C PRO A 401 -3.14 32.94 2.17
N ILE A 402 -3.47 32.00 1.27
CA ILE A 402 -4.87 31.64 0.93
C ILE A 402 -5.25 30.23 1.42
N ASN A 403 -4.41 29.60 2.20
CA ASN A 403 -4.61 28.21 2.73
C ASN A 403 -5.03 27.21 1.63
N ARG A 404 -4.46 27.37 0.44
CA ARG A 404 -4.73 26.51 -0.72
C ARG A 404 -3.57 25.54 -0.93
N TYR A 405 -3.84 24.25 -0.79
CA TYR A 405 -2.84 23.19 -0.96
C TYR A 405 -3.01 22.43 -2.26
N ASN A 406 -4.17 22.54 -2.93
CA ASN A 406 -4.46 21.92 -4.21
C ASN A 406 -5.23 22.86 -5.15
N ILE A 407 -5.26 22.46 -6.42
CA ILE A 407 -6.25 22.85 -7.42
C ILE A 407 -7.02 21.58 -7.78
N ALA A 408 -8.34 21.61 -7.78
CA ALA A 408 -9.18 20.45 -8.02
C ALA A 408 -10.33 20.75 -8.99
N ALA A 409 -10.82 19.74 -9.69
CA ALA A 409 -11.86 19.85 -10.72
C ALA A 409 -13.18 20.49 -10.20
N TRP A 410 -13.47 20.37 -8.91
CA TRP A 410 -14.67 20.92 -8.28
C TRP A 410 -14.56 22.42 -7.94
N MET A 411 -13.36 23.01 -8.03
CA MET A 411 -13.16 24.43 -7.74
C MET A 411 -13.68 25.32 -8.88
N PRO A 412 -14.02 26.60 -8.60
CA PRO A 412 -14.45 27.55 -9.62
C PRO A 412 -13.25 28.01 -10.47
N LEU A 413 -12.75 27.12 -11.33
CA LEU A 413 -11.60 27.36 -12.19
C LEU A 413 -12.00 28.25 -13.36
N LYS A 414 -11.08 29.13 -13.77
CA LYS A 414 -11.23 30.00 -14.94
C LYS A 414 -10.55 29.33 -16.16
N TYR A 415 -11.36 28.92 -17.11
CA TYR A 415 -10.88 28.38 -18.39
C TYR A 415 -10.50 29.51 -19.36
N ASN A 416 -9.56 29.23 -20.24
CA ASN A 416 -9.19 30.11 -21.33
C ASN A 416 -10.33 30.22 -22.38
N ALA A 417 -10.26 31.20 -23.26
CA ALA A 417 -11.29 31.45 -24.27
C ALA A 417 -11.50 30.28 -25.25
N ASP A 418 -10.46 29.48 -25.48
CA ASP A 418 -10.50 28.27 -26.30
C ASP A 418 -10.99 27.03 -25.55
N GLY A 419 -11.21 27.13 -24.22
CA GLY A 419 -11.65 26.04 -23.36
C GLY A 419 -10.50 25.22 -22.75
N SER A 420 -9.25 25.59 -22.94
CA SER A 420 -8.09 25.05 -22.25
C SER A 420 -8.03 25.56 -20.80
N LEU A 421 -7.18 24.94 -19.97
CA LEU A 421 -7.02 25.29 -18.55
C LEU A 421 -5.56 25.47 -18.19
N ASP A 422 -5.24 26.65 -17.61
CA ASP A 422 -3.94 26.93 -17.02
C ASP A 422 -3.99 26.86 -15.50
N ILE A 423 -3.08 26.10 -14.88
CA ILE A 423 -2.79 26.13 -13.46
C ILE A 423 -1.46 26.85 -13.25
N TYR A 424 -1.50 27.97 -12.51
CA TYR A 424 -0.32 28.78 -12.22
C TYR A 424 0.36 28.31 -10.96
N ILE A 425 1.58 27.76 -11.08
CA ILE A 425 2.36 27.19 -9.97
C ILE A 425 3.52 28.14 -9.67
N GLN A 426 3.40 28.94 -8.63
CA GLN A 426 4.39 29.93 -8.24
C GLN A 426 4.19 30.37 -6.78
N ARG A 427 5.22 30.96 -6.16
CA ARG A 427 5.16 31.42 -4.77
C ARG A 427 4.22 32.61 -4.61
N ASP A 428 4.42 33.64 -5.41
CA ASP A 428 3.70 34.91 -5.29
C ASP A 428 2.43 34.89 -6.16
N SER A 429 1.42 35.67 -5.76
CA SER A 429 0.14 35.71 -6.49
C SER A 429 0.34 36.12 -7.95
N PRO A 430 -0.28 35.39 -8.92
CA PRO A 430 -0.25 35.74 -10.32
C PRO A 430 -1.19 36.91 -10.68
N GLY A 431 -1.83 37.53 -9.69
CA GLY A 431 -2.77 38.64 -9.89
C GLY A 431 -4.24 38.19 -9.86
N LYS A 432 -5.15 39.17 -9.72
CA LYS A 432 -6.60 38.95 -9.49
C LYS A 432 -7.25 38.06 -10.55
N GLU A 433 -6.85 38.22 -11.82
CA GLU A 433 -7.45 37.49 -12.94
C GLU A 433 -7.08 36.00 -12.97
N LYS A 434 -5.96 35.61 -12.32
CA LYS A 434 -5.39 34.26 -12.34
C LYS A 434 -5.47 33.54 -10.98
N VAL A 435 -5.90 34.24 -9.93
CA VAL A 435 -5.86 33.68 -8.56
C VAL A 435 -6.76 32.45 -8.36
N SER A 436 -7.85 32.31 -9.14
CA SER A 436 -8.69 31.10 -9.09
C SER A 436 -7.93 29.82 -9.41
N ASN A 437 -6.96 29.92 -10.33
CA ASN A 437 -6.16 28.80 -10.83
C ASN A 437 -4.73 28.79 -10.24
N TRP A 438 -4.47 29.58 -9.21
CA TRP A 438 -3.15 29.66 -8.59
C TRP A 438 -2.95 28.57 -7.54
N LEU A 439 -1.90 27.78 -7.70
CA LEU A 439 -1.38 26.83 -6.73
C LEU A 439 -0.10 27.40 -6.10
N PRO A 440 -0.16 27.91 -4.86
CA PRO A 440 0.99 28.52 -4.19
C PRO A 440 2.13 27.52 -3.98
N ALA A 441 3.32 27.85 -4.48
CA ALA A 441 4.50 27.00 -4.38
C ALA A 441 5.30 27.26 -3.10
N SER A 442 6.13 26.28 -2.70
CA SER A 442 7.16 26.39 -1.67
C SER A 442 8.22 27.45 -2.06
N GLN A 443 8.96 27.98 -1.09
CA GLN A 443 10.07 28.90 -1.36
C GLN A 443 11.27 28.18 -2.03
N GLY A 444 11.55 26.94 -1.65
CA GLY A 444 12.63 26.10 -2.17
C GLY A 444 12.14 25.09 -3.21
N GLU A 445 12.80 23.95 -3.27
CA GLU A 445 12.35 22.85 -4.10
C GLU A 445 10.97 22.36 -3.66
N PHE A 446 10.19 21.91 -4.63
CA PHE A 446 8.84 21.39 -4.39
C PHE A 446 8.53 20.23 -5.33
N SER A 447 7.44 19.55 -5.03
CA SER A 447 6.83 18.56 -5.91
C SER A 447 5.32 18.76 -5.95
N VAL A 448 4.71 18.29 -7.02
CA VAL A 448 3.25 18.23 -7.12
C VAL A 448 2.80 16.79 -7.35
N THR A 449 1.67 16.43 -6.74
CA THR A 449 0.99 15.17 -7.01
C THR A 449 -0.31 15.45 -7.74
N MET A 450 -0.45 14.92 -8.95
CA MET A 450 -1.76 14.82 -9.59
C MET A 450 -2.48 13.62 -9.01
N ARG A 451 -3.75 13.79 -8.66
CA ARG A 451 -4.62 12.68 -8.22
C ARG A 451 -5.77 12.55 -9.18
N ILE A 452 -5.97 11.35 -9.72
CA ILE A 452 -7.07 11.03 -10.62
C ILE A 452 -7.86 9.93 -9.94
N TYR A 453 -9.05 10.27 -9.43
CA TYR A 453 -9.94 9.34 -8.72
C TYR A 453 -10.91 8.71 -9.71
N TRP A 454 -11.01 7.38 -9.66
CA TRP A 454 -11.72 6.56 -10.64
C TRP A 454 -11.28 6.91 -12.07
N PRO A 455 -10.01 6.63 -12.41
CA PRO A 455 -9.48 6.94 -13.73
C PRO A 455 -10.29 6.31 -14.85
N LYS A 456 -10.33 7.00 -15.98
CA LYS A 456 -10.80 6.41 -17.25
C LYS A 456 -9.74 5.48 -17.82
N GLU A 457 -10.15 4.62 -18.76
CA GLU A 457 -9.27 3.65 -19.41
C GLU A 457 -8.03 4.29 -20.02
N SER A 458 -8.17 5.48 -20.63
CA SER A 458 -7.03 6.19 -21.23
C SER A 458 -5.89 6.55 -20.28
N MET A 459 -6.17 6.66 -18.95
CA MET A 459 -5.12 6.79 -17.94
C MET A 459 -4.49 5.43 -17.61
N LEU A 460 -5.32 4.38 -17.55
CA LEU A 460 -4.89 3.04 -17.13
C LEU A 460 -4.06 2.33 -18.20
N ASP A 461 -4.40 2.53 -19.48
CA ASP A 461 -3.68 1.95 -20.62
C ASP A 461 -2.48 2.82 -21.08
N GLY A 462 -2.33 4.03 -20.51
CA GLY A 462 -1.25 4.96 -20.81
C GLY A 462 -1.42 5.72 -22.13
N SER A 463 -2.59 5.67 -22.78
CA SER A 463 -2.88 6.46 -23.97
C SER A 463 -2.99 7.95 -23.65
N TRP A 464 -3.51 8.33 -22.48
CA TRP A 464 -3.41 9.69 -21.97
C TRP A 464 -2.11 9.89 -21.18
N LYS A 465 -1.44 11.00 -21.43
CA LYS A 465 -0.20 11.38 -20.76
C LYS A 465 -0.36 12.77 -20.14
N PRO A 466 0.02 12.96 -18.87
CA PRO A 466 -0.03 14.28 -18.27
C PRO A 466 0.89 15.24 -19.02
N PRO A 467 0.44 16.49 -19.29
CA PRO A 467 1.29 17.50 -19.88
C PRO A 467 2.45 17.90 -18.96
N GLY A 468 3.58 18.25 -19.52
CA GLY A 468 4.73 18.72 -18.76
C GLY A 468 4.45 20.08 -18.10
N ILE A 469 4.96 20.28 -16.88
CA ILE A 469 4.93 21.58 -16.19
C ILE A 469 5.96 22.50 -16.87
N GLN A 470 5.52 23.63 -17.42
CA GLN A 470 6.37 24.53 -18.19
C GLN A 470 6.83 25.71 -17.34
N GLN A 471 8.14 25.96 -17.30
CA GLN A 471 8.67 27.20 -16.72
C GLN A 471 8.31 28.37 -17.60
N VAL A 472 7.79 29.44 -17.00
CA VAL A 472 7.49 30.68 -17.68
C VAL A 472 8.40 31.80 -17.18
N LYS A 473 8.74 32.73 -18.08
CA LYS A 473 9.62 33.87 -17.76
C LYS A 473 8.91 34.92 -16.92
#